data_09f576e5716e2fee79cc31afe4e892b1
#
_entry.id   09f576e5716e2fee79cc31afe4e892b1
#
_cell.length_a   1.000
_cell.length_b   1.000
_cell.length_c   1.000
_cell.angle_alpha   90.00
_cell.angle_beta   90.00
_cell.angle_gamma   90.00
#
_symmetry.space_group_name_H-M   'P 1'
#
loop_
_entity.id
_entity.type
_entity.pdbx_description
1 polymer ?
#
loop_
_entity_poly.entity_id
_entity_poly.type
_entity_poly.pdbx_seq_one_letter_code
_entity_poly.pdbx_strand_id
1 'polypeptide(L)' 'MVWQQIDPVNFILDFADRIYHVDCKDAKVRIGDGRRGRLSSHLPWADLRRGWDFVSTGRGDVPWEDCFRAL' A
#
# COMPACT_ATOMS: atom_id res chain seq x y z
N MET A 1 -3.78 1.96 1.02
CA MET A 1 -3.50 2.12 2.47
C MET A 1 -2.02 2.32 2.73
N VAL A 2 -1.17 1.34 2.50
CA VAL A 2 0.25 1.40 2.93
C VAL A 2 1.02 2.63 2.43
N TRP A 3 0.81 3.08 1.20
CA TRP A 3 1.48 4.28 0.72
C TRP A 3 1.03 5.57 1.44
N GLN A 4 -0.13 5.54 2.07
CA GLN A 4 -0.68 6.63 2.90
C GLN A 4 -0.32 6.46 4.38
N GLN A 5 0.47 5.45 4.73
CA GLN A 5 0.83 5.10 6.12
C GLN A 5 -0.37 4.65 6.97
N ILE A 6 -1.42 4.12 6.33
CA ILE A 6 -2.52 3.47 7.03
C ILE A 6 -2.16 1.99 7.18
N ASP A 7 -2.17 1.51 8.41
CA ASP A 7 -1.93 0.10 8.71
C ASP A 7 -3.12 -0.76 8.26
N PRO A 8 -2.96 -1.63 7.27
CA PRO A 8 -4.06 -2.43 6.78
C PRO A 8 -4.55 -3.48 7.80
N VAL A 9 -3.69 -3.97 8.68
CA VAL A 9 -4.06 -4.94 9.72
C VAL A 9 -5.02 -4.30 10.71
N ASN A 10 -4.68 -3.12 11.23
CA ASN A 10 -5.57 -2.39 12.13
C ASN A 10 -6.89 -2.02 11.46
N PHE A 11 -6.84 -1.61 10.19
CA PHE A 11 -8.05 -1.34 9.42
C PHE A 11 -8.96 -2.58 9.32
N ILE A 12 -8.40 -3.73 9.04
CA ILE A 12 -9.15 -5.00 8.96
C ILE A 12 -9.79 -5.32 10.31
N LEU A 13 -9.03 -5.19 11.41
CA LEU A 13 -9.54 -5.49 12.75
C LEU A 13 -10.68 -4.56 13.15
N ASP A 14 -10.57 -3.27 12.82
CA ASP A 14 -11.58 -2.27 13.18
C ASP A 14 -12.89 -2.46 12.39
N PHE A 15 -12.82 -2.97 11.16
CA PHE A 15 -13.98 -3.07 10.27
C PHE A 15 -14.31 -4.50 9.84
N ALA A 16 -13.80 -5.51 10.53
CA ALA A 16 -13.95 -6.92 10.16
C ALA A 16 -15.40 -7.35 9.89
N ASP A 17 -16.36 -6.84 10.67
CA ASP A 17 -17.78 -7.15 10.54
C ASP A 17 -18.43 -6.55 9.28
N ARG A 18 -17.75 -5.66 8.58
CA ARG A 18 -18.23 -4.98 7.37
C ARG A 18 -17.41 -5.27 6.12
N ILE A 19 -16.45 -6.18 6.21
CA ILE A 19 -15.61 -6.57 5.07
C ILE A 19 -16.25 -7.78 4.39
N TYR A 20 -16.74 -7.59 3.17
CA TYR A 20 -17.41 -8.62 2.39
C TYR A 20 -16.60 -9.10 1.20
N HIS A 21 -15.63 -8.31 0.78
CA HIS A 21 -14.76 -8.60 -0.37
C HIS A 21 -13.44 -7.87 -0.21
N VAL A 22 -12.36 -8.48 -0.69
CA VAL A 22 -11.02 -7.89 -0.66
C VAL A 22 -10.34 -8.09 -2.00
N ASP A 23 -9.82 -7.00 -2.56
CA ASP A 23 -8.91 -7.03 -3.70
C ASP A 23 -7.47 -6.97 -3.20
N CYS A 24 -6.67 -7.96 -3.60
CA CYS A 24 -5.27 -8.04 -3.22
C CYS A 24 -4.40 -7.22 -4.18
N LYS A 25 -4.25 -5.95 -3.89
CA LYS A 25 -3.33 -5.04 -4.58
C LYS A 25 -2.18 -4.66 -3.68
N ASP A 26 -1.00 -4.65 -4.22
CA ASP A 26 0.21 -4.30 -3.47
C ASP A 26 0.84 -3.02 -4.00
N ALA A 27 1.53 -2.32 -3.11
CA ALA A 27 2.23 -1.09 -3.44
C ALA A 27 3.59 -1.06 -2.73
N LYS A 28 4.58 -0.50 -3.42
CA LYS A 28 5.92 -0.29 -2.90
C LYS A 28 6.18 1.21 -2.77
N VAL A 29 6.52 1.65 -1.57
CA VAL A 29 6.92 3.03 -1.31
C VAL A 29 8.39 3.22 -1.69
N ARG A 30 8.67 4.29 -2.44
CA ARG A 30 10.01 4.65 -2.92
C ARG A 30 10.21 6.14 -2.72
N ILE A 31 10.72 6.52 -1.58
CA ILE A 31 10.91 7.94 -1.25
C ILE A 31 12.03 8.59 -2.08
N GLY A 32 12.95 7.79 -2.62
CA GLY A 32 14.06 8.28 -3.41
C GLY A 32 15.03 9.13 -2.55
N ASP A 33 15.33 10.34 -3.02
CA ASP A 33 16.20 11.27 -2.31
C ASP A 33 15.48 12.10 -1.23
N GLY A 34 14.22 11.84 -1.01
CA GLY A 34 13.40 12.50 0.01
C GLY A 34 12.87 13.88 -0.37
N ARG A 35 13.13 14.35 -1.59
CA ARG A 35 12.71 15.70 -2.02
C ARG A 35 11.23 15.80 -2.35
N ARG A 36 10.58 14.69 -2.76
CA ARG A 36 9.21 14.68 -3.25
C ARG A 36 8.24 13.89 -2.37
N GLY A 37 8.76 13.00 -1.53
CA GLY A 37 7.95 12.15 -0.67
C GLY A 37 6.97 11.27 -1.42
N ARG A 38 5.84 10.96 -0.79
CA ARG A 38 4.84 10.03 -1.31
C ARG A 38 3.80 10.67 -2.21
N LEU A 39 3.66 11.98 -2.19
CA LEU A 39 2.57 12.68 -2.87
C LEU A 39 2.89 13.04 -4.33
N SER A 40 3.75 12.28 -4.98
CA SER A 40 4.15 12.47 -6.37
C SER A 40 3.31 11.64 -7.36
N SER A 41 2.09 11.27 -6.98
CA SER A 41 1.20 10.42 -7.79
C SER A 41 0.70 11.09 -9.09
N HIS A 42 0.85 12.40 -9.23
CA HIS A 42 0.55 13.14 -10.46
C HIS A 42 1.54 12.85 -11.61
N LEU A 43 2.66 12.23 -11.29
CA LEU A 43 3.66 11.86 -12.29
C LEU A 43 3.24 10.58 -13.04
N PRO A 44 3.68 10.38 -14.30
CA PRO A 44 3.43 9.14 -15.03
C PRO A 44 3.91 7.89 -14.26
N TRP A 45 3.22 6.77 -14.44
CA TRP A 45 3.50 5.53 -13.69
C TRP A 45 4.95 5.05 -13.78
N ALA A 46 5.62 5.21 -14.90
CA ALA A 46 7.01 4.77 -15.07
C ALA A 46 8.05 5.77 -14.55
N ASP A 47 7.63 6.93 -14.03
CA ASP A 47 8.55 7.98 -13.61
C ASP A 47 9.27 7.57 -12.31
N LEU A 48 10.60 7.63 -12.31
CA LEU A 48 11.42 7.27 -11.15
C LEU A 48 11.29 8.23 -9.97
N ARG A 49 10.69 9.41 -10.19
CA ARG A 49 10.44 10.39 -9.12
C ARG A 49 9.20 10.07 -8.30
N ARG A 50 8.38 9.11 -8.74
CA ARG A 50 7.18 8.71 -7.98
C ARG A 50 7.57 8.17 -6.61
N GLY A 51 6.84 8.56 -5.58
CA GLY A 51 7.07 8.13 -4.21
C GLY A 51 6.53 6.73 -3.90
N TRP A 52 5.70 6.18 -4.78
CA TRP A 52 5.17 4.81 -4.68
C TRP A 52 4.68 4.32 -6.03
N ASP A 53 4.65 3.01 -6.21
CA ASP A 53 4.08 2.35 -7.38
C ASP A 53 3.31 1.10 -6.98
N PHE A 54 2.36 0.68 -7.83
CA PHE A 54 1.81 -0.66 -7.72
C PHE A 54 2.87 -1.67 -8.15
N VAL A 55 2.89 -2.80 -7.45
CA VAL A 55 3.76 -3.93 -7.74
C VAL A 55 2.97 -5.22 -7.68
N SER A 56 3.56 -6.31 -8.15
CA SER A 56 2.94 -7.63 -8.02
C SER A 56 2.67 -7.94 -6.56
N THR A 57 1.50 -8.48 -6.28
CA THR A 57 1.08 -8.83 -4.93
C THR A 57 2.10 -9.74 -4.25
N GLY A 58 2.52 -9.37 -3.06
CA GLY A 58 3.57 -10.03 -2.30
C GLY A 58 4.96 -9.40 -2.45
N ARG A 59 5.14 -8.43 -3.35
CA ARG A 59 6.44 -7.79 -3.59
C ARG A 59 6.51 -6.34 -3.08
N GLY A 60 5.44 -5.86 -2.48
CA GLY A 60 5.35 -4.50 -1.95
C GLY A 60 5.43 -4.44 -0.42
N ASP A 61 4.79 -3.43 0.12
CA ASP A 61 4.86 -3.11 1.55
C ASP A 61 3.63 -3.58 2.34
N VAL A 62 2.66 -4.23 1.70
CA VAL A 62 1.50 -4.81 2.40
C VAL A 62 1.95 -6.05 3.18
N PRO A 63 1.73 -6.11 4.50
CA PRO A 63 2.06 -7.28 5.32
C PRO A 63 0.99 -8.38 5.13
N TRP A 64 1.06 -9.09 4.03
CA TRP A 64 0.01 -10.02 3.58
C TRP A 64 -0.32 -11.11 4.58
N GLU A 65 0.70 -11.72 5.19
CA GLU A 65 0.46 -12.79 6.17
C GLU A 65 -0.39 -12.27 7.33
N ASP A 66 -0.04 -11.11 7.88
CA ASP A 66 -0.78 -10.52 9.00
C ASP A 66 -2.19 -10.06 8.56
N CYS A 67 -2.32 -9.54 7.34
CA CYS A 67 -3.62 -9.17 6.79
C CYS A 67 -4.55 -10.39 6.66
N PHE A 68 -4.05 -11.50 6.13
CA PHE A 68 -4.84 -12.72 5.99
C PHE A 68 -5.20 -13.33 7.34
N ARG A 69 -4.34 -13.23 8.34
CA ARG A 69 -4.67 -13.67 9.70
C ARG A 69 -5.72 -12.79 10.36
N ALA A 70 -5.75 -11.50 10.06
CA ALA A 70 -6.74 -10.57 10.59
C ALA A 70 -8.12 -10.73 9.95
N LEU A 71 -8.18 -11.19 8.70
CA LEU A 71 -9.44 -11.49 8.01
C LEU A 71 -10.06 -12.76 8.60
#